data_96878431146ead0c588d0be834a13352
#
_entry.id   96878431146ead0c588d0be834a13352
#
_cell.length_a   1.000
_cell.length_b   1.000
_cell.length_c   1.000
_cell.angle_alpha   90.00
_cell.angle_beta   90.00
_cell.angle_gamma   90.00
#
_symmetry.space_group_name_H-M   'P 1'
#
loop_
_entity.id
_entity.type
_entity.pdbx_description
1 polymer ?
#
loop_
_entity_poly.entity_id
_entity_poly.type
_entity_poly.pdbx_seq_one_letter_code
_entity_poly.pdbx_strand_id
1 'polypeptide(L)'
;RVDHDTMSMAYKLFKEPKGLKELVYRYFDRVLPKYSDIVREADRRIMLVAQKAAAKDEPSVKDMFDVGCVSTILQMLKLPDGTVKVLVEGQQRARVARIEEGESHFTANVVPQAPADAQLLKTSEIEALRRALMQQFDQYVKLNKKIPPEILTSISSIDDAGRLADTIAAHLPLKLDNKQIVLDLTDVQARLENLYEQLEREVDILNVDKRIRGRVKRQMEKNQRDFYLNEQVKAIQKELGEGEEGADLEEI
;
A
#
# COMPACT_ATOMS: atom_id res chain seq x y z
N ARG A 1 10.26 22.55 6.41
CA ARG A 1 9.67 21.92 5.21
C ARG A 1 9.31 20.50 5.60
N VAL A 2 8.04 20.22 5.66
CA VAL A 2 7.47 18.98 6.17
C VAL A 2 7.55 17.91 5.10
N ASP A 3 7.90 16.69 5.52
CA ASP A 3 8.03 15.55 4.63
C ASP A 3 6.66 15.06 4.12
N HIS A 4 6.33 15.40 2.90
CA HIS A 4 5.18 14.87 2.19
C HIS A 4 5.14 13.34 2.18
N ASP A 5 6.29 12.70 2.31
CA ASP A 5 6.46 11.26 2.19
C ASP A 5 6.07 10.49 3.44
N THR A 6 6.32 11.04 4.62
CA THR A 6 5.84 10.46 5.89
C THR A 6 4.31 10.50 5.95
N MET A 7 3.70 11.54 5.37
CA MET A 7 2.26 11.66 5.23
C MET A 7 1.69 10.59 4.27
N SER A 8 2.34 10.36 3.15
CA SER A 8 1.93 9.32 2.20
C SER A 8 1.99 7.94 2.83
N MET A 9 2.98 7.67 3.68
CA MET A 9 3.13 6.42 4.39
C MET A 9 2.06 6.26 5.48
N ALA A 10 1.83 7.26 6.31
CA ALA A 10 0.76 7.26 7.31
C ALA A 10 -0.62 7.10 6.64
N TYR A 11 -0.89 7.84 5.57
CA TYR A 11 -2.15 7.75 4.82
C TYR A 11 -2.38 6.36 4.19
N LYS A 12 -1.33 5.70 3.67
CA LYS A 12 -1.44 4.35 3.09
C LYS A 12 -1.46 3.25 4.13
N LEU A 13 -0.82 3.41 5.27
CA LEU A 13 -0.93 2.48 6.40
C LEU A 13 -2.39 2.30 6.84
N PHE A 14 -3.20 3.35 6.70
CA PHE A 14 -4.60 3.38 7.10
C PHE A 14 -5.60 3.20 5.93
N LYS A 15 -5.15 2.93 4.71
CA LYS A 15 -5.98 2.86 3.50
C LYS A 15 -6.68 1.50 3.28
N GLU A 16 -6.78 0.66 4.28
CA GLU A 16 -7.79 -0.41 4.27
C GLU A 16 -9.19 0.23 4.29
N PRO A 17 -10.16 -0.25 3.49
CA PRO A 17 -11.39 0.48 3.19
C PRO A 17 -12.28 0.82 4.39
N LYS A 18 -11.98 0.27 5.56
CA LYS A 18 -12.68 0.58 6.82
C LYS A 18 -11.84 1.39 7.82
N GLY A 19 -10.49 1.42 7.68
CA GLY A 19 -9.61 1.85 8.75
C GLY A 19 -9.63 3.36 9.05
N LEU A 20 -9.36 4.22 8.08
CA LEU A 20 -9.20 5.66 8.38
C LEU A 20 -10.54 6.38 8.56
N LYS A 21 -11.55 6.03 7.76
CA LYS A 21 -12.90 6.61 7.93
C LYS A 21 -13.46 6.28 9.30
N GLU A 22 -13.28 5.06 9.78
CA GLU A 22 -13.81 4.62 11.07
C GLU A 22 -12.98 5.07 12.27
N LEU A 23 -11.64 5.12 12.16
CA LEU A 23 -10.81 5.62 13.24
C LEU A 23 -11.07 7.11 13.51
N VAL A 24 -11.10 7.93 12.46
CA VAL A 24 -11.44 9.36 12.60
C VAL A 24 -12.90 9.53 13.03
N TYR A 25 -13.82 8.74 12.49
CA TYR A 25 -15.24 8.79 12.84
C TYR A 25 -15.49 8.33 14.29
N ARG A 26 -14.86 7.25 14.77
CA ARG A 26 -15.05 6.71 16.13
C ARG A 26 -14.40 7.53 17.21
N TYR A 27 -13.24 8.13 16.98
CA TYR A 27 -12.60 9.03 17.94
C TYR A 27 -13.33 10.37 18.07
N PHE A 28 -14.13 10.76 17.06
CA PHE A 28 -14.84 12.03 17.06
C PHE A 28 -16.37 11.92 17.23
N ASP A 29 -16.95 10.73 17.18
CA ASP A 29 -18.42 10.56 17.22
C ASP A 29 -19.00 10.44 18.65
N ARG A 30 -18.18 10.26 19.69
CA ARG A 30 -18.62 10.46 21.07
C ARG A 30 -18.63 11.94 21.41
N VAL A 31 -19.76 12.61 21.10
CA VAL A 31 -20.04 13.99 21.53
C VAL A 31 -18.87 14.93 21.28
N LEU A 32 -18.71 15.36 20.04
CA LEU A 32 -17.81 16.49 19.74
C LEU A 32 -18.25 17.71 20.56
N PRO A 33 -17.43 18.22 21.48
CA PRO A 33 -17.50 19.63 21.79
C PRO A 33 -17.40 20.36 20.47
N LYS A 34 -18.11 21.45 20.29
CA LYS A 34 -18.24 22.15 19.01
C LYS A 34 -16.88 22.17 18.30
N TYR A 35 -16.84 21.66 17.07
CA TYR A 35 -15.65 21.58 16.22
C TYR A 35 -14.67 22.76 16.35
N SER A 36 -15.21 23.99 16.59
CA SER A 36 -14.46 25.20 16.88
C SER A 36 -13.55 25.11 18.12
N ASP A 37 -13.83 24.24 19.07
CA ASP A 37 -13.16 24.26 20.36
C ASP A 37 -11.92 23.33 20.34
N ILE A 38 -12.00 22.20 19.64
CA ILE A 38 -10.84 21.30 19.42
C ILE A 38 -9.79 21.97 18.53
N VAL A 39 -10.21 22.75 17.54
CA VAL A 39 -9.29 23.45 16.62
C VAL A 39 -8.69 24.70 17.23
N ARG A 40 -9.29 25.28 18.28
CA ARG A 40 -8.80 26.48 18.96
C ARG A 40 -7.79 26.20 20.06
N GLU A 41 -7.88 25.06 20.76
CA GLU A 41 -7.07 24.78 21.96
C GLU A 41 -5.85 23.91 21.72
N ALA A 42 -5.88 23.01 20.75
CA ALA A 42 -4.70 22.22 20.39
C ALA A 42 -4.06 22.77 19.11
N ASP A 43 -2.78 22.87 19.08
CA ASP A 43 -1.86 23.20 17.99
C ASP A 43 -2.10 22.42 16.67
N ARG A 44 -3.32 21.95 16.39
CA ARG A 44 -3.74 21.08 15.27
C ARG A 44 -2.90 19.81 15.11
N ARG A 45 -2.10 19.47 16.10
CA ARG A 45 -1.24 18.28 16.09
C ARG A 45 -1.98 17.08 16.63
N ILE A 46 -1.86 15.98 15.93
CA ILE A 46 -2.41 14.67 16.33
C ILE A 46 -1.33 13.60 16.22
N MET A 47 -1.42 12.58 17.07
CA MET A 47 -0.62 11.37 16.93
C MET A 47 -1.40 10.34 16.14
N LEU A 48 -0.87 9.89 15.00
CA LEU A 48 -1.43 8.82 14.20
C LEU A 48 -0.70 7.52 14.52
N VAL A 49 -1.41 6.54 15.03
CA VAL A 49 -0.92 5.17 15.28
C VAL A 49 -1.81 4.15 14.60
N ALA A 50 -1.22 3.07 14.14
CA ALA A 50 -1.96 1.98 13.55
C ALA A 50 -2.54 1.05 14.64
N GLN A 51 -3.67 0.45 14.32
CA GLN A 51 -4.27 -0.61 15.13
C GLN A 51 -3.72 -1.97 14.69
N LYS A 52 -3.38 -2.85 15.64
CA LYS A 52 -2.81 -4.19 15.37
C LYS A 52 -3.79 -5.11 14.66
N ALA A 53 -5.08 -5.01 14.98
CA ALA A 53 -6.13 -5.84 14.38
C ALA A 53 -7.25 -4.96 13.82
N ALA A 54 -7.35 -4.86 12.50
CA ALA A 54 -8.33 -4.01 11.80
C ALA A 54 -9.80 -4.40 12.08
N ALA A 55 -10.05 -5.63 12.49
CA ALA A 55 -11.40 -6.15 12.74
C ALA A 55 -12.02 -5.74 14.09
N LYS A 56 -11.25 -5.12 14.97
CA LYS A 56 -11.72 -4.74 16.31
C LYS A 56 -12.34 -3.35 16.25
N ASP A 57 -13.63 -3.29 16.44
CA ASP A 57 -14.42 -2.06 16.31
C ASP A 57 -14.13 -1.02 17.42
N GLU A 58 -13.81 -1.45 18.63
CA GLU A 58 -13.42 -0.59 19.74
C GLU A 58 -12.03 -0.98 20.23
N PRO A 59 -10.95 -0.40 19.65
CA PRO A 59 -9.60 -0.72 20.05
C PRO A 59 -9.29 -0.12 21.41
N SER A 60 -8.70 -0.94 22.29
CA SER A 60 -8.09 -0.49 23.53
C SER A 60 -6.65 -0.02 23.27
N VAL A 61 -6.04 0.63 24.26
CA VAL A 61 -4.63 1.06 24.18
C VAL A 61 -3.68 -0.08 23.79
N LYS A 62 -3.94 -1.32 24.23
CA LYS A 62 -3.12 -2.50 23.93
C LYS A 62 -3.22 -2.96 22.46
N ASP A 63 -4.27 -2.58 21.78
CA ASP A 63 -4.53 -2.93 20.39
C ASP A 63 -3.84 -1.98 19.40
N MET A 64 -3.17 -0.93 19.89
CA MET A 64 -2.44 0.05 19.09
C MET A 64 -0.95 -0.29 19.05
N PHE A 65 -0.28 0.08 17.96
CA PHE A 65 1.17 0.04 17.89
C PHE A 65 1.80 1.18 18.69
N ASP A 66 3.05 0.99 19.10
CA ASP A 66 3.75 1.96 19.96
C ASP A 66 4.42 3.09 19.17
N VAL A 67 4.68 2.87 17.87
CA VAL A 67 5.29 3.88 17.01
C VAL A 67 4.28 4.33 15.96
N GLY A 68 4.26 5.64 15.76
CA GLY A 68 3.39 6.28 14.79
C GLY A 68 3.98 7.58 14.27
N CYS A 69 3.13 8.47 13.79
CA CYS A 69 3.51 9.74 13.20
C CYS A 69 2.77 10.90 13.88
N VAL A 70 3.53 11.87 14.40
CA VAL A 70 2.99 13.17 14.76
C VAL A 70 2.64 13.91 13.49
N SER A 71 1.39 14.32 13.38
CA SER A 71 0.84 14.93 12.16
C SER A 71 0.06 16.19 12.51
N THR A 72 -0.03 17.10 11.53
CA THR A 72 -0.84 18.32 11.65
C THR A 72 -2.11 18.19 10.80
N ILE A 73 -3.24 18.55 11.37
CA ILE A 73 -4.50 18.66 10.64
C ILE A 73 -4.46 19.93 9.77
N LEU A 74 -4.46 19.74 8.45
CA LEU A 74 -4.48 20.84 7.49
C LEU A 74 -5.92 21.29 7.17
N GLN A 75 -6.82 20.33 6.99
CA GLN A 75 -8.20 20.60 6.61
C GLN A 75 -9.14 19.52 7.11
N MET A 76 -10.35 19.91 7.47
CA MET A 76 -11.45 18.99 7.77
C MET A 76 -12.65 19.36 6.93
N LEU A 77 -13.27 18.35 6.31
CA LEU A 77 -14.45 18.49 5.47
C LEU A 77 -15.56 17.60 6.05
N LYS A 78 -16.67 18.22 6.46
CA LYS A 78 -17.88 17.48 6.85
C LYS A 78 -18.71 17.22 5.59
N LEU A 79 -18.97 15.97 5.32
CA LEU A 79 -19.80 15.54 4.20
C LEU A 79 -21.29 15.54 4.58
N PRO A 80 -22.22 15.58 3.60
CA PRO A 80 -23.67 15.58 3.86
C PRO A 80 -24.16 14.33 4.58
N ASP A 81 -23.45 13.21 4.45
CA ASP A 81 -23.73 11.93 5.13
C ASP A 81 -23.27 11.90 6.59
N GLY A 82 -22.78 13.02 7.12
CA GLY A 82 -22.22 13.11 8.46
C GLY A 82 -20.76 12.68 8.57
N THR A 83 -20.16 12.09 7.55
CA THR A 83 -18.76 11.67 7.54
C THR A 83 -17.84 12.89 7.56
N VAL A 84 -16.75 12.81 8.32
CA VAL A 84 -15.70 13.85 8.34
C VAL A 84 -14.46 13.34 7.61
N LYS A 85 -14.04 14.05 6.57
CA LYS A 85 -12.76 13.83 5.90
C LYS A 85 -11.72 14.77 6.47
N VAL A 86 -10.60 14.22 6.91
CA VAL A 86 -9.49 15.00 7.48
C VAL A 86 -8.28 14.87 6.57
N LEU A 87 -7.73 16.01 6.15
CA LEU A 87 -6.44 16.10 5.49
C LEU A 87 -5.39 16.34 6.56
N VAL A 88 -4.42 15.45 6.64
CA VAL A 88 -3.33 15.52 7.63
C VAL A 88 -1.97 15.54 6.92
N GLU A 89 -1.01 16.21 7.56
CA GLU A 89 0.38 16.25 7.13
C GLU A 89 1.26 15.61 8.19
N GLY A 90 1.93 14.49 7.84
CA GLY A 90 2.89 13.82 8.72
C GLY A 90 4.14 14.70 8.93
N GLN A 91 4.57 14.85 10.16
CA GLN A 91 5.72 15.67 10.51
C GLN A 91 6.91 14.84 10.97
N GLN A 92 6.69 13.96 11.94
CA GLN A 92 7.78 13.27 12.61
C GLN A 92 7.32 11.92 13.17
N ARG A 93 8.19 10.91 13.07
CA ARG A 93 8.01 9.66 13.81
C ARG A 93 8.08 9.92 15.31
N ALA A 94 7.22 9.26 16.05
CA ALA A 94 7.25 9.33 17.51
C ALA A 94 6.85 7.98 18.11
N ARG A 95 7.42 7.68 19.27
CA ARG A 95 7.01 6.56 20.10
C ARG A 95 6.02 7.05 21.15
N VAL A 96 4.95 6.32 21.31
CA VAL A 96 3.97 6.54 22.37
C VAL A 96 4.55 6.05 23.68
N ALA A 97 4.72 6.96 24.64
CA ALA A 97 5.17 6.62 25.99
C ALA A 97 3.99 6.22 26.89
N ARG A 98 2.86 6.91 26.74
CA ARG A 98 1.64 6.66 27.52
C ARG A 98 0.44 7.16 26.73
N ILE A 99 -0.65 6.41 26.79
CA ILE A 99 -1.97 6.83 26.31
C ILE A 99 -2.89 6.93 27.52
N GLU A 100 -3.62 8.02 27.61
CA GLU A 100 -4.65 8.25 28.61
C GLU A 100 -6.00 8.33 27.93
N GLU A 101 -6.95 7.55 28.41
CA GLU A 101 -8.31 7.55 27.93
C GLU A 101 -9.10 8.64 28.63
N GLY A 102 -9.48 9.67 27.89
CA GLY A 102 -10.36 10.74 28.35
C GLY A 102 -11.84 10.41 28.07
N GLU A 103 -12.76 11.23 28.52
CA GLU A 103 -14.20 11.02 28.31
C GLU A 103 -14.61 11.09 26.83
N SER A 104 -13.91 11.88 26.01
CA SER A 104 -14.25 12.13 24.60
C SER A 104 -13.16 11.74 23.60
N HIS A 105 -11.92 11.58 24.02
CA HIS A 105 -10.77 11.29 23.15
C HIS A 105 -9.61 10.70 23.94
N PHE A 106 -8.69 10.07 23.24
CA PHE A 106 -7.41 9.64 23.80
C PHE A 106 -6.39 10.78 23.73
N THR A 107 -5.62 10.95 24.80
CA THR A 107 -4.43 11.79 24.81
C THR A 107 -3.19 10.91 24.90
N ALA A 108 -2.12 11.29 24.19
CA ALA A 108 -0.88 10.52 24.18
C ALA A 108 0.32 11.39 24.54
N ASN A 109 1.12 10.91 25.50
CA ASN A 109 2.46 11.41 25.70
C ASN A 109 3.39 10.70 24.71
N VAL A 110 4.06 11.46 23.87
CA VAL A 110 4.89 10.92 22.79
C VAL A 110 6.33 11.38 22.93
N VAL A 111 7.27 10.51 22.57
CA VAL A 111 8.69 10.82 22.47
C VAL A 111 9.03 10.88 20.98
N PRO A 112 9.29 12.09 20.45
CA PRO A 112 9.70 12.23 19.06
C PRO A 112 11.01 11.47 18.82
N GLN A 113 11.10 10.78 17.69
CA GLN A 113 12.35 10.16 17.26
C GLN A 113 13.24 11.22 16.66
N ALA A 114 14.49 11.28 17.11
CA ALA A 114 15.46 12.21 16.55
C ALA A 114 15.69 11.89 15.06
N PRO A 115 15.84 12.92 14.21
CA PRO A 115 16.27 12.70 12.84
C PRO A 115 17.66 12.04 12.84
N ALA A 116 17.89 11.16 11.85
CA ALA A 116 19.19 10.52 11.70
C ALA A 116 20.30 11.58 11.49
N ASP A 117 21.47 11.29 12.02
CA ASP A 117 22.62 12.20 11.82
C ASP A 117 22.96 12.29 10.32
N ALA A 118 22.97 13.51 9.80
CA ALA A 118 23.25 13.78 8.39
C ALA A 118 24.64 13.30 7.92
N GLN A 119 25.59 13.15 8.85
CA GLN A 119 26.93 12.62 8.53
C GLN A 119 26.88 11.09 8.37
N LEU A 120 26.12 10.40 9.19
CA LEU A 120 25.91 8.95 9.08
C LEU A 120 25.15 8.58 7.80
N LEU A 121 24.29 9.46 7.31
CA LEU A 121 23.52 9.25 6.07
C LEU A 121 24.35 9.39 4.78
N LYS A 122 25.60 9.86 4.85
CA LYS A 122 26.50 10.04 3.69
C LYS A 122 27.58 8.96 3.59
N THR A 123 27.40 7.84 4.24
CA THR A 123 28.34 6.72 4.10
C THR A 123 28.22 6.10 2.71
N SER A 124 29.34 5.56 2.20
CA SER A 124 29.37 4.83 0.92
C SER A 124 28.40 3.65 0.91
N GLU A 125 28.13 3.08 2.06
CA GLU A 125 27.24 1.94 2.26
C GLU A 125 25.76 2.34 2.07
N ILE A 126 25.33 3.43 2.68
CA ILE A 126 23.99 3.98 2.48
C ILE A 126 23.76 4.40 1.03
N GLU A 127 24.77 5.00 0.39
CA GLU A 127 24.66 5.39 -1.02
C GLU A 127 24.56 4.15 -1.94
N ALA A 128 25.29 3.08 -1.65
CA ALA A 128 25.17 1.82 -2.37
C ALA A 128 23.79 1.20 -2.21
N LEU A 129 23.27 1.15 -0.97
CA LEU A 129 21.91 0.65 -0.68
C LEU A 129 20.84 1.50 -1.37
N ARG A 130 20.98 2.82 -1.36
CA ARG A 130 20.08 3.75 -2.05
C ARG A 130 20.01 3.44 -3.54
N ARG A 131 21.16 3.24 -4.20
CA ARG A 131 21.22 2.89 -5.62
C ARG A 131 20.62 1.53 -5.91
N ALA A 132 20.93 0.54 -5.08
CA ALA A 132 20.38 -0.81 -5.23
C ALA A 132 18.84 -0.80 -5.07
N LEU A 133 18.32 -0.09 -4.06
CA LEU A 133 16.89 0.04 -3.81
C LEU A 133 16.18 0.74 -5.00
N MET A 134 16.77 1.81 -5.54
CA MET A 134 16.25 2.51 -6.72
C MET A 134 16.19 1.62 -7.96
N GLN A 135 17.24 0.84 -8.21
CA GLN A 135 17.30 -0.09 -9.32
C GLN A 135 16.22 -1.19 -9.19
N GLN A 136 16.04 -1.71 -7.99
CA GLN A 136 15.02 -2.72 -7.70
C GLN A 136 13.61 -2.14 -7.82
N PHE A 137 13.40 -0.90 -7.38
CA PHE A 137 12.13 -0.21 -7.52
C PHE A 137 11.78 0.09 -9.00
N ASP A 138 12.76 0.44 -9.83
CA ASP A 138 12.56 0.58 -11.28
C ASP A 138 12.07 -0.74 -11.92
N GLN A 139 12.66 -1.87 -11.53
CA GLN A 139 12.18 -3.19 -11.98
C GLN A 139 10.74 -3.47 -11.51
N TYR A 140 10.43 -3.15 -10.27
CA TYR A 140 9.10 -3.31 -9.71
C TYR A 140 8.05 -2.49 -10.46
N VAL A 141 8.33 -1.22 -10.76
CA VAL A 141 7.43 -0.34 -11.53
C VAL A 141 7.21 -0.88 -12.95
N LYS A 142 8.26 -1.36 -13.62
CA LYS A 142 8.15 -1.98 -14.96
C LYS A 142 7.28 -3.23 -14.98
N LEU A 143 7.27 -4.00 -13.90
CA LEU A 143 6.45 -5.20 -13.77
C LEU A 143 5.03 -4.91 -13.32
N ASN A 144 4.83 -3.86 -12.51
CA ASN A 144 3.56 -3.49 -11.91
C ASN A 144 2.85 -2.38 -12.69
N LYS A 145 1.96 -2.78 -13.62
CA LYS A 145 1.19 -1.84 -14.46
C LYS A 145 0.25 -0.90 -13.68
N LYS A 146 0.09 -1.07 -12.38
CA LYS A 146 -0.77 -0.20 -11.55
C LYS A 146 -0.05 1.08 -11.10
N ILE A 147 1.26 1.13 -11.24
CA ILE A 147 2.08 2.28 -10.82
C ILE A 147 2.48 3.06 -12.07
N PRO A 148 2.16 4.37 -12.14
CA PRO A 148 2.58 5.21 -13.24
C PRO A 148 4.12 5.33 -13.30
N PRO A 149 4.74 5.26 -14.48
CA PRO A 149 6.20 5.37 -14.62
C PRO A 149 6.77 6.73 -14.17
N GLU A 150 5.95 7.78 -14.19
CA GLU A 150 6.31 9.14 -13.78
C GLU A 150 6.76 9.22 -12.32
N ILE A 151 6.35 8.24 -11.51
CA ILE A 151 6.75 8.13 -10.12
C ILE A 151 8.27 7.96 -9.96
N LEU A 152 8.93 7.31 -10.92
CA LEU A 152 10.40 7.14 -10.92
C LEU A 152 11.11 8.48 -10.96
N THR A 153 10.61 9.42 -11.75
CA THR A 153 11.20 10.77 -11.84
C THR A 153 11.07 11.52 -10.52
N SER A 154 9.91 11.44 -9.88
CA SER A 154 9.67 12.09 -8.59
C SER A 154 10.54 11.49 -7.48
N ILE A 155 10.70 10.15 -7.46
CA ILE A 155 11.50 9.46 -6.45
C ILE A 155 13.00 9.68 -6.69
N SER A 156 13.46 9.74 -7.95
CA SER A 156 14.87 9.97 -8.26
C SER A 156 15.38 11.34 -7.82
N SER A 157 14.48 12.30 -7.62
CA SER A 157 14.83 13.64 -7.13
C SER A 157 15.00 13.73 -5.61
N ILE A 158 14.77 12.62 -4.88
CA ILE A 158 14.89 12.59 -3.42
C ILE A 158 16.31 12.25 -3.02
N ASP A 159 17.00 13.22 -2.43
CA ASP A 159 18.38 13.05 -1.98
C ASP A 159 18.49 12.40 -0.60
N ASP A 160 17.50 12.63 0.27
CA ASP A 160 17.47 12.06 1.61
C ASP A 160 17.11 10.57 1.57
N ALA A 161 18.00 9.73 2.10
CA ALA A 161 17.85 8.27 2.07
C ALA A 161 16.65 7.78 2.90
N GLY A 162 16.36 8.45 4.02
CA GLY A 162 15.21 8.12 4.86
C GLY A 162 13.89 8.45 4.16
N ARG A 163 13.80 9.62 3.53
CA ARG A 163 12.65 10.01 2.71
C ARG A 163 12.45 9.09 1.52
N LEU A 164 13.54 8.74 0.85
CA LEU A 164 13.50 7.80 -0.26
C LEU A 164 12.88 6.46 0.18
N ALA A 165 13.36 5.92 1.30
CA ALA A 165 12.85 4.68 1.87
C ALA A 165 11.34 4.78 2.16
N ASP A 166 10.91 5.84 2.82
CA ASP A 166 9.51 6.06 3.18
C ASP A 166 8.61 6.21 1.95
N THR A 167 9.09 6.92 0.93
CA THR A 167 8.36 7.09 -0.34
C THR A 167 8.20 5.77 -1.06
N ILE A 168 9.25 4.97 -1.18
CA ILE A 168 9.19 3.66 -1.81
C ILE A 168 8.22 2.75 -1.04
N ALA A 169 8.33 2.68 0.30
CA ALA A 169 7.44 1.89 1.15
C ALA A 169 5.96 2.24 0.96
N ALA A 170 5.66 3.51 0.71
CA ALA A 170 4.30 3.97 0.44
C ALA A 170 3.71 3.38 -0.86
N HIS A 171 4.53 3.03 -1.83
CA HIS A 171 4.11 2.45 -3.11
C HIS A 171 4.08 0.92 -3.14
N LEU A 172 4.59 0.27 -2.09
CA LEU A 172 4.57 -1.19 -1.99
C LEU A 172 3.24 -1.69 -1.38
N PRO A 173 2.70 -2.81 -1.86
CA PRO A 173 1.47 -3.41 -1.32
C PRO A 173 1.74 -4.23 -0.06
N LEU A 174 2.54 -3.67 0.85
CA LEU A 174 2.94 -4.35 2.07
C LEU A 174 1.75 -4.56 3.03
N LYS A 175 1.76 -5.67 3.74
CA LYS A 175 0.85 -5.91 4.86
C LYS A 175 1.12 -4.92 5.98
N LEU A 176 0.11 -4.69 6.85
CA LEU A 176 0.19 -3.74 7.94
C LEU A 176 1.43 -3.95 8.83
N ASP A 177 1.69 -5.20 9.22
CA ASP A 177 2.83 -5.53 10.07
C ASP A 177 4.17 -5.16 9.42
N ASN A 178 4.32 -5.44 8.12
CA ASN A 178 5.54 -5.08 7.39
C ASN A 178 5.69 -3.56 7.24
N LYS A 179 4.60 -2.83 7.04
CA LYS A 179 4.62 -1.37 7.03
C LYS A 179 5.00 -0.81 8.39
N GLN A 180 4.48 -1.43 9.46
CA GLN A 180 4.82 -1.04 10.82
C GLN A 180 6.30 -1.29 11.12
N ILE A 181 6.87 -2.41 10.68
CA ILE A 181 8.31 -2.68 10.82
C ILE A 181 9.13 -1.56 10.17
N VAL A 182 8.79 -1.15 8.95
CA VAL A 182 9.48 -0.03 8.29
C VAL A 182 9.32 1.28 9.05
N LEU A 183 8.16 1.50 9.68
CA LEU A 183 7.93 2.70 10.51
C LEU A 183 8.72 2.65 11.81
N ASP A 184 8.86 1.47 12.42
CA ASP A 184 9.58 1.26 13.69
C ASP A 184 11.09 1.39 13.55
N LEU A 185 11.64 1.10 12.36
CA LEU A 185 13.07 1.20 12.08
C LEU A 185 13.51 2.67 12.06
N THR A 186 14.17 3.11 13.12
CA THR A 186 14.75 4.46 13.25
C THR A 186 16.03 4.60 12.45
N ASP A 187 16.85 3.54 12.44
CA ASP A 187 18.07 3.50 11.66
C ASP A 187 17.76 3.43 10.16
N VAL A 188 18.33 4.38 9.40
CA VAL A 188 18.06 4.52 7.97
C VAL A 188 18.67 3.37 7.16
N GLN A 189 19.85 2.89 7.55
CA GLN A 189 20.50 1.76 6.88
C GLN A 189 19.63 0.49 7.02
N ALA A 190 19.25 0.14 8.25
CA ALA A 190 18.40 -1.02 8.51
C ALA A 190 17.04 -0.90 7.79
N ARG A 191 16.51 0.31 7.65
CA ARG A 191 15.28 0.56 6.90
C ARG A 191 15.44 0.32 5.41
N LEU A 192 16.53 0.78 4.80
CA LEU A 192 16.85 0.55 3.39
C LEU A 192 17.04 -0.94 3.11
N GLU A 193 17.79 -1.65 3.97
CA GLU A 193 18.01 -3.09 3.87
C GLU A 193 16.70 -3.87 3.94
N ASN A 194 15.87 -3.55 4.92
CA ASN A 194 14.55 -4.18 5.08
C ASN A 194 13.65 -3.94 3.87
N LEU A 195 13.62 -2.71 3.34
CA LEU A 195 12.84 -2.39 2.15
C LEU A 195 13.37 -3.07 0.89
N TYR A 196 14.69 -3.17 0.75
CA TYR A 196 15.30 -3.89 -0.36
C TYR A 196 14.86 -5.35 -0.38
N GLU A 197 14.92 -6.03 0.78
CA GLU A 197 14.48 -7.41 0.92
C GLU A 197 12.98 -7.59 0.61
N GLN A 198 12.13 -6.68 1.10
CA GLN A 198 10.69 -6.72 0.82
C GLN A 198 10.40 -6.47 -0.67
N LEU A 199 11.10 -5.53 -1.28
CA LEU A 199 10.93 -5.19 -2.69
C LEU A 199 11.40 -6.32 -3.60
N GLU A 200 12.50 -7.00 -3.25
CA GLU A 200 13.00 -8.19 -3.97
C GLU A 200 11.93 -9.29 -3.99
N ARG A 201 11.32 -9.59 -2.84
CA ARG A 201 10.22 -10.55 -2.75
C ARG A 201 9.02 -10.17 -3.62
N GLU A 202 8.65 -8.89 -3.64
CA GLU A 202 7.54 -8.40 -4.48
C GLU A 202 7.86 -8.54 -5.98
N VAL A 203 9.08 -8.23 -6.40
CA VAL A 203 9.56 -8.42 -7.78
C VAL A 203 9.52 -9.89 -8.18
N ASP A 204 9.94 -10.78 -7.31
CA ASP A 204 9.89 -12.22 -7.55
C ASP A 204 8.45 -12.73 -7.71
N ILE A 205 7.55 -12.29 -6.85
CA ILE A 205 6.11 -12.60 -6.95
C ILE A 205 5.55 -12.15 -8.30
N LEU A 206 5.85 -10.92 -8.72
CA LEU A 206 5.38 -10.39 -10.01
C LEU A 206 5.95 -11.16 -11.20
N ASN A 207 7.21 -11.60 -11.13
CA ASN A 207 7.83 -12.43 -12.16
C ASN A 207 7.18 -13.81 -12.25
N VAL A 208 6.86 -14.43 -11.10
CA VAL A 208 6.13 -15.71 -11.06
C VAL A 208 4.72 -15.54 -11.62
N ASP A 209 3.98 -14.49 -11.22
CA ASP A 209 2.65 -14.19 -11.74
C ASP A 209 2.66 -14.00 -13.27
N LYS A 210 3.62 -13.25 -13.79
CA LYS A 210 3.80 -13.07 -15.24
C LYS A 210 4.02 -14.42 -15.97
N ARG A 211 4.83 -15.31 -15.39
CA ARG A 211 5.05 -16.66 -15.97
C ARG A 211 3.79 -17.51 -15.94
N ILE A 212 3.04 -17.47 -14.83
CA ILE A 212 1.78 -18.22 -14.69
C ILE A 212 0.76 -17.72 -15.71
N ARG A 213 0.55 -16.42 -15.80
CA ARG A 213 -0.38 -15.81 -16.80
C ARG A 213 0.01 -16.16 -18.21
N GLY A 214 1.30 -16.14 -18.55
CA GLY A 214 1.78 -16.54 -19.86
C GLY A 214 1.55 -18.02 -20.16
N ARG A 215 1.63 -18.90 -19.18
CA ARG A 215 1.33 -20.32 -19.31
C ARG A 215 -0.16 -20.56 -19.51
N VAL A 216 -1.00 -19.94 -18.67
CA VAL A 216 -2.46 -20.04 -18.75
C VAL A 216 -2.95 -19.52 -20.11
N LYS A 217 -2.45 -18.38 -20.58
CA LYS A 217 -2.80 -17.84 -21.90
C LYS A 217 -2.49 -18.83 -23.02
N ARG A 218 -1.30 -19.39 -23.05
CA ARG A 218 -0.91 -20.40 -24.06
C ARG A 218 -1.78 -21.66 -24.00
N GLN A 219 -2.14 -22.10 -22.79
CA GLN A 219 -3.03 -23.26 -22.63
C GLN A 219 -4.45 -22.95 -23.14
N MET A 220 -4.96 -21.76 -22.86
CA MET A 220 -6.28 -21.33 -23.38
C MET A 220 -6.27 -21.24 -24.92
N GLU A 221 -5.23 -20.66 -25.51
CA GLU A 221 -5.06 -20.56 -26.96
C GLU A 221 -5.01 -21.96 -27.62
N LYS A 222 -4.30 -22.90 -26.98
CA LYS A 222 -4.26 -24.28 -27.41
C LYS A 222 -5.64 -24.94 -27.33
N ASN A 223 -6.32 -24.84 -26.22
CA ASN A 223 -7.64 -25.42 -26.01
C ASN A 223 -8.67 -24.86 -27.02
N GLN A 224 -8.65 -23.56 -27.30
CA GLN A 224 -9.51 -22.94 -28.30
C GLN A 224 -9.22 -23.48 -29.70
N ARG A 225 -7.95 -23.64 -30.06
CA ARG A 225 -7.55 -24.21 -31.35
C ARG A 225 -7.99 -25.65 -31.45
N ASP A 226 -7.76 -26.47 -30.42
CA ASP A 226 -8.16 -27.88 -30.41
C ASP A 226 -9.70 -28.02 -30.51
N PHE A 227 -10.45 -27.17 -29.82
CA PHE A 227 -11.92 -27.11 -29.93
C PHE A 227 -12.35 -26.78 -31.37
N TYR A 228 -11.78 -25.74 -31.98
CA TYR A 228 -12.10 -25.34 -33.35
C TYR A 228 -11.81 -26.45 -34.36
N LEU A 229 -10.65 -27.10 -34.23
CA LEU A 229 -10.29 -28.23 -35.11
C LEU A 229 -11.26 -29.40 -34.94
N ASN A 230 -11.66 -29.75 -33.71
CA ASN A 230 -12.63 -30.80 -33.46
C ASN A 230 -14.01 -30.50 -34.07
N GLU A 231 -14.46 -29.25 -34.00
CA GLU A 231 -15.74 -28.85 -34.63
C GLU A 231 -15.65 -28.89 -36.16
N GLN A 232 -14.51 -28.52 -36.75
CA GLN A 232 -14.29 -28.70 -38.19
C GLN A 232 -14.33 -30.17 -38.62
N VAL A 233 -13.65 -31.06 -37.86
CA VAL A 233 -13.68 -32.50 -38.13
C VAL A 233 -15.11 -33.04 -38.06
N LYS A 234 -15.90 -32.67 -37.05
CA LYS A 234 -17.30 -33.07 -36.96
C LYS A 234 -18.15 -32.57 -38.12
N ALA A 235 -17.95 -31.32 -38.57
CA ALA A 235 -18.65 -30.76 -39.73
C ALA A 235 -18.32 -31.54 -41.00
N ILE A 236 -17.03 -31.82 -41.26
CA ILE A 236 -16.57 -32.60 -42.40
C ILE A 236 -17.13 -34.03 -42.36
N GLN A 237 -17.11 -34.69 -41.18
CA GLN A 237 -17.69 -36.02 -41.02
C GLN A 237 -19.18 -36.06 -41.34
N LYS A 238 -19.91 -35.01 -40.91
CA LYS A 238 -21.34 -34.88 -41.22
C LYS A 238 -21.60 -34.72 -42.74
N GLU A 239 -20.82 -33.86 -43.41
CA GLU A 239 -20.92 -33.68 -44.87
C GLU A 239 -20.58 -34.94 -45.65
N LEU A 240 -19.57 -35.71 -45.21
CA LEU A 240 -19.21 -37.00 -45.83
C LEU A 240 -20.27 -38.07 -45.58
N GLY A 241 -20.87 -38.13 -44.39
CA GLY A 241 -21.95 -39.07 -44.07
C GLY A 241 -23.27 -38.77 -44.78
N GLU A 242 -23.60 -37.51 -45.02
CA GLU A 242 -24.75 -37.11 -45.86
C GLU A 242 -24.51 -37.41 -47.37
N GLY A 243 -23.24 -37.57 -47.81
CA GLY A 243 -22.88 -37.95 -49.16
C GLY A 243 -22.99 -39.46 -49.46
N GLU A 244 -22.87 -40.33 -48.44
CA GLU A 244 -23.01 -41.79 -48.60
C GLU A 244 -24.47 -42.29 -48.58
N GLU A 245 -25.38 -41.59 -47.90
CA GLU A 245 -26.81 -41.95 -47.90
C GLU A 245 -27.53 -41.54 -49.21
N GLY A 246 -26.93 -40.73 -50.05
CA GLY A 246 -27.49 -40.30 -51.34
C GLY A 246 -27.16 -41.20 -52.57
N ALA A 247 -26.23 -42.16 -52.40
CA ALA A 247 -25.73 -42.97 -53.54
C ALA A 247 -26.41 -44.37 -53.71
N ASP A 248 -27.25 -44.79 -52.76
CA ASP A 248 -27.86 -46.14 -52.75
C ASP A 248 -29.32 -46.19 -53.24
N LEU A 249 -29.85 -45.20 -53.96
CA LEU A 249 -31.24 -45.17 -54.41
C LEU A 249 -31.45 -44.94 -55.89
N GLU A 250 -30.46 -45.28 -56.77
CA GLU A 250 -30.68 -45.38 -58.25
C GLU A 250 -30.05 -46.63 -58.82
N GLU A 251 -30.55 -47.80 -58.43
CA GLU A 251 -30.49 -49.05 -59.24
C GLU A 251 -31.61 -49.99 -58.74
N ILE A 252 -32.83 -49.88 -59.37
CA ILE A 252 -33.72 -50.97 -59.77
C ILE A 252 -34.75 -50.42 -60.77
#